data_5f24575c7faa02815d6d6d37dffdd7f6
#
_entry.id   5f24575c7faa02815d6d6d37dffdd7f6
#
_cell.length_a   1.000
_cell.length_b   1.000
_cell.length_c   1.000
_cell.angle_alpha   90.00
_cell.angle_beta   90.00
_cell.angle_gamma   90.00
#
_symmetry.space_group_name_H-M   'P 1'
#
loop_
_entity.id
_entity.type
_entity.pdbx_description
1 polymer ?
#
loop_
_entity_poly.entity_id
_entity_poly.type
_entity_poly.pdbx_seq_one_letter_code
_entity_poly.pdbx_strand_id
1 'polypeptide(L)'
;MIRSLRMQPNRKLYFKELPMPPTPGPGEVQVRMAFASICGYDMMMLRGTAAYPLNGYLGHEGSGVVTAVGENVRSLHPGDRVTINPYEPCGLCDACRSNRPEYCTNPSSGYADLMTEYLNIRQQQVFRLPEQVSLRAGSLIEPLMMAMHAVGKARLGYGKRVILLGCGAMGQIILKLVR
;
A
#
# COMPACT_ATOMS: atom_id res chain seq x y z
N MET A 1 8.70 -5.53 21.65
CA MET A 1 7.43 -4.79 21.39
C MET A 1 7.65 -3.90 20.18
N ILE A 2 6.63 -3.68 19.38
CA ILE A 2 6.60 -2.73 18.23
C ILE A 2 5.47 -1.73 18.44
N ARG A 3 5.55 -0.59 17.77
CA ARG A 3 4.49 0.42 17.79
C ARG A 3 3.73 0.41 16.49
N SER A 4 2.42 0.60 16.59
CA SER A 4 1.55 0.79 15.44
C SER A 4 0.64 1.99 15.70
N LEU A 5 0.51 2.87 14.72
CA LEU A 5 -0.43 3.98 14.77
C LEU A 5 -1.85 3.46 14.52
N ARG A 6 -2.76 3.80 15.40
CA ARG A 6 -4.16 3.35 15.38
C ARG A 6 -5.11 4.54 15.51
N MET A 7 -6.32 4.33 15.04
CA MET A 7 -7.43 5.24 15.25
C MET A 7 -8.43 4.63 16.24
N GLN A 8 -8.89 5.42 17.20
CA GLN A 8 -9.99 5.06 18.09
C GLN A 8 -11.36 5.31 17.41
N PRO A 9 -12.46 4.73 17.90
CA PRO A 9 -13.81 5.00 17.37
C PRO A 9 -14.18 6.50 17.39
N ASN A 10 -13.67 7.26 18.35
CA ASN A 10 -13.81 8.72 18.43
C ASN A 10 -12.83 9.48 17.51
N ARG A 11 -12.15 8.77 16.62
CA ARG A 11 -11.19 9.27 15.61
C ARG A 11 -9.93 9.93 16.16
N LYS A 12 -9.61 9.71 17.42
CA LYS A 12 -8.31 10.09 18.00
C LYS A 12 -7.25 9.07 17.59
N LEU A 13 -6.07 9.59 17.24
CA LEU A 13 -4.89 8.78 16.94
C LEU A 13 -4.14 8.42 18.23
N TYR A 14 -3.59 7.22 18.26
CA TYR A 14 -2.74 6.76 19.35
C TYR A 14 -1.74 5.72 18.87
N PHE A 15 -0.62 5.59 19.54
CA PHE A 15 0.30 4.48 19.33
C PHE A 15 -0.13 3.30 20.19
N LYS A 16 -0.30 2.16 19.56
CA LYS A 16 -0.54 0.88 20.23
C LYS A 16 0.76 0.09 20.26
N GLU A 17 1.14 -0.39 21.43
CA GLU A 17 2.22 -1.36 21.55
C GLU A 17 1.68 -2.76 21.25
N LEU A 18 2.41 -3.48 20.43
CA LEU A 18 2.08 -4.84 19.99
C LEU A 18 3.31 -5.75 20.21
N PRO A 19 3.11 -7.05 20.38
CA PRO A 19 4.23 -7.97 20.32
C PRO A 19 4.87 -7.92 18.93
N MET A 20 6.15 -8.25 18.84
CA MET A 20 6.81 -8.47 17.54
C MET A 20 6.01 -9.53 16.77
N PRO A 21 5.73 -9.34 15.47
CA PRO A 21 5.11 -10.38 14.66
C PRO A 21 5.92 -11.68 14.77
N PRO A 22 5.26 -12.85 14.80
CA PRO A 22 5.95 -14.14 14.83
C PRO A 22 6.81 -14.34 13.57
N THR A 23 7.58 -15.41 13.52
CA THR A 23 8.25 -15.83 12.28
C THR A 23 7.21 -15.94 11.15
N PRO A 24 7.49 -15.36 9.96
CA PRO A 24 6.54 -15.39 8.86
C PRO A 24 6.19 -16.82 8.45
N GLY A 25 4.90 -17.05 8.21
CA GLY A 25 4.39 -18.33 7.75
C GLY A 25 4.72 -18.62 6.28
N PRO A 26 4.31 -19.79 5.75
CA PRO A 26 4.54 -20.15 4.35
C PRO A 26 3.97 -19.10 3.39
N GLY A 27 4.80 -18.63 2.46
CA GLY A 27 4.43 -17.60 1.49
C GLY A 27 4.35 -16.18 2.05
N GLU A 28 4.74 -15.96 3.30
CA GLU A 28 4.78 -14.65 3.93
C GLU A 28 6.22 -14.12 4.05
N VAL A 29 6.33 -12.82 4.11
CA VAL A 29 7.57 -12.12 4.45
C VAL A 29 7.32 -11.17 5.62
N GLN A 30 8.32 -11.03 6.47
CA GLN A 30 8.33 -10.00 7.50
C GLN A 30 9.03 -8.76 6.95
N VAL A 31 8.37 -7.62 7.07
CA VAL A 31 8.90 -6.33 6.61
C VAL A 31 9.02 -5.38 7.80
N ARG A 32 10.21 -4.80 7.97
CA ARG A 32 10.43 -3.63 8.82
C ARG A 32 10.09 -2.39 8.01
N MET A 33 9.03 -1.71 8.39
CA MET A 33 8.58 -0.49 7.73
C MET A 33 9.57 0.65 7.96
N ALA A 34 9.87 1.39 6.90
CA ALA A 34 10.75 2.55 6.95
C ALA A 34 9.98 3.86 6.71
N PHE A 35 9.02 3.82 5.81
CA PHE A 35 8.17 4.96 5.49
C PHE A 35 6.73 4.49 5.25
N ALA A 36 5.79 5.29 5.76
CA ALA A 36 4.37 5.22 5.41
C ALA A 36 3.91 6.63 5.05
N SER A 37 3.28 6.78 3.89
CA SER A 37 2.69 8.06 3.46
C SER A 37 1.27 8.18 4.00
N ILE A 38 0.78 9.41 4.08
CA ILE A 38 -0.59 9.72 4.49
C ILE A 38 -1.41 10.00 3.23
N CYS A 39 -2.40 9.17 2.97
CA CYS A 39 -3.36 9.36 1.89
C CYS A 39 -4.45 10.38 2.26
N GLY A 40 -5.03 11.01 1.28
CA GLY A 40 -6.25 11.81 1.47
C GLY A 40 -7.40 11.03 2.10
N TYR A 41 -7.47 9.72 1.85
CA TYR A 41 -8.47 8.83 2.45
C TYR A 41 -8.26 8.67 3.97
N ASP A 42 -7.01 8.59 4.45
CA ASP A 42 -6.71 8.59 5.90
C ASP A 42 -7.25 9.86 6.56
N MET A 43 -7.09 11.01 5.88
CA MET A 43 -7.63 12.28 6.36
C MET A 43 -9.15 12.33 6.35
N MET A 44 -9.80 11.70 5.37
CA MET A 44 -11.27 11.57 5.36
C MET A 44 -11.78 10.69 6.51
N MET A 45 -11.11 9.59 6.77
CA MET A 45 -11.40 8.73 7.93
C MET A 45 -11.26 9.51 9.24
N LEU A 46 -10.18 10.29 9.39
CA LEU A 46 -9.91 11.09 10.58
C LEU A 46 -10.97 12.20 10.78
N ARG A 47 -11.42 12.83 9.70
CA ARG A 47 -12.46 13.87 9.73
C ARG A 47 -13.88 13.33 9.88
N GLY A 48 -14.09 12.04 9.77
CA GLY A 48 -15.42 11.44 9.84
C GLY A 48 -16.22 11.47 8.55
N THR A 49 -15.62 11.87 7.44
CA THR A 49 -16.26 11.90 6.11
C THR A 49 -16.11 10.57 5.35
N ALA A 50 -15.32 9.64 5.87
CA ALA A 50 -15.25 8.25 5.42
C ALA A 50 -15.50 7.27 6.58
N ALA A 51 -15.74 6.00 6.25
CA ALA A 51 -15.98 4.95 7.23
C ALA A 51 -14.79 4.82 8.21
N TYR A 52 -15.10 4.42 9.44
CA TYR A 52 -14.07 4.08 10.42
C TYR A 52 -13.30 2.84 9.94
N PRO A 53 -11.96 2.84 10.01
CA PRO A 53 -11.18 1.71 9.54
C PRO A 53 -11.36 0.48 10.44
N LEU A 54 -11.40 -0.70 9.83
CA LEU A 54 -11.52 -1.96 10.57
C LEU A 54 -10.39 -2.06 11.60
N ASN A 55 -10.73 -2.37 12.85
CA ASN A 55 -9.77 -2.46 13.97
C ASN A 55 -8.90 -1.21 14.20
N GLY A 56 -9.26 -0.07 13.63
CA GLY A 56 -8.49 1.16 13.71
C GLY A 56 -7.18 1.15 12.92
N TYR A 57 -7.00 0.22 11.97
CA TYR A 57 -5.82 0.11 11.13
C TYR A 57 -5.67 1.31 10.20
N LEU A 58 -4.43 1.77 10.03
CA LEU A 58 -4.10 2.92 9.21
C LEU A 58 -2.92 2.65 8.28
N GLY A 59 -2.92 3.40 7.17
CA GLY A 59 -1.83 3.38 6.20
C GLY A 59 -1.94 2.25 5.19
N HIS A 60 -1.85 2.63 3.93
CA HIS A 60 -1.87 1.73 2.79
C HIS A 60 -0.81 2.10 1.74
N GLU A 61 -0.01 3.11 2.00
CA GLU A 61 1.10 3.56 1.19
C GLU A 61 2.39 3.36 1.98
N GLY A 62 3.22 2.39 1.62
CA GLY A 62 4.38 2.10 2.45
C GLY A 62 5.54 1.41 1.77
N SER A 63 6.71 1.54 2.38
CA SER A 63 7.93 0.87 1.97
C SER A 63 8.77 0.47 3.18
N GLY A 64 9.60 -0.54 3.00
CA GLY A 64 10.41 -1.06 4.08
C GLY A 64 11.52 -1.97 3.58
N VAL A 65 12.05 -2.76 4.51
CA VAL A 65 13.10 -3.75 4.26
C VAL A 65 12.62 -5.10 4.77
N VAL A 66 12.76 -6.12 3.95
CA VAL A 66 12.49 -7.51 4.34
C VAL A 66 13.47 -7.92 5.43
N THR A 67 12.98 -8.44 6.55
CA THR A 67 13.79 -8.90 7.67
C THR A 67 13.81 -10.41 7.81
N ALA A 68 12.74 -11.09 7.38
CA ALA A 68 12.65 -12.54 7.37
C ALA A 68 11.70 -13.00 6.27
N VAL A 69 11.86 -14.24 5.82
CA VAL A 69 11.00 -14.88 4.83
C VAL A 69 10.52 -16.22 5.35
N GLY A 70 9.27 -16.55 5.09
CA GLY A 70 8.70 -17.85 5.40
C GLY A 70 9.01 -18.90 4.34
N GLU A 71 8.57 -20.13 4.59
CA GLU A 71 8.68 -21.21 3.60
C GLU A 71 7.99 -20.83 2.27
N ASN A 72 8.50 -21.36 1.16
CA ASN A 72 7.98 -21.15 -0.21
C ASN A 72 8.11 -19.70 -0.73
N VAL A 73 8.81 -18.80 -0.05
CA VAL A 73 9.22 -17.50 -0.59
C VAL A 73 10.54 -17.70 -1.34
N ARG A 74 10.55 -17.42 -2.65
CA ARG A 74 11.73 -17.64 -3.51
C ARG A 74 12.29 -16.36 -4.15
N SER A 75 11.47 -15.33 -4.26
CA SER A 75 11.81 -14.11 -5.01
C SER A 75 12.24 -12.94 -4.11
N LEU A 76 12.10 -13.09 -2.79
CA LEU A 76 12.42 -12.07 -1.80
C LEU A 76 13.40 -12.62 -0.76
N HIS A 77 14.33 -11.79 -0.30
CA HIS A 77 15.36 -12.15 0.66
C HIS A 77 15.48 -11.09 1.76
N PRO A 78 15.93 -11.45 2.95
CA PRO A 78 16.29 -10.47 3.97
C PRO A 78 17.28 -9.43 3.41
N GLY A 79 17.00 -8.15 3.67
CA GLY A 79 17.74 -7.01 3.13
C GLY A 79 17.11 -6.38 1.88
N ASP A 80 16.20 -7.07 1.19
CA ASP A 80 15.50 -6.50 0.04
C ASP A 80 14.72 -5.23 0.44
N ARG A 81 14.91 -4.17 -0.31
CA ARG A 81 14.17 -2.92 -0.21
C ARG A 81 12.88 -3.04 -1.00
N VAL A 82 11.75 -2.78 -0.37
CA VAL A 82 10.45 -3.13 -0.94
C VAL A 82 9.41 -2.03 -0.77
N THR A 83 8.44 -2.04 -1.68
CA THR A 83 7.14 -1.38 -1.52
C THR A 83 6.05 -2.44 -1.37
N ILE A 84 4.91 -2.04 -0.84
CA ILE A 84 3.81 -2.94 -0.53
C ILE A 84 2.56 -2.51 -1.30
N ASN A 85 1.94 -3.48 -1.99
CA ASN A 85 0.57 -3.35 -2.44
C ASN A 85 -0.36 -3.71 -1.28
N PRO A 86 -1.14 -2.76 -0.75
CA PRO A 86 -2.00 -3.03 0.41
C PRO A 86 -3.19 -3.93 0.09
N TYR A 87 -3.50 -4.13 -1.19
CA TYR A 87 -4.67 -4.87 -1.63
C TYR A 87 -4.33 -6.32 -1.97
N GLU A 88 -5.05 -7.26 -1.38
CA GLU A 88 -4.92 -8.68 -1.64
C GLU A 88 -6.22 -9.27 -2.18
N PRO A 89 -6.34 -9.46 -3.50
CA PRO A 89 -7.50 -10.11 -4.10
C PRO A 89 -7.51 -11.61 -3.77
N CYS A 90 -8.69 -12.20 -3.69
CA CYS A 90 -8.84 -13.62 -3.32
C CYS A 90 -8.25 -14.61 -4.34
N GLY A 91 -8.00 -14.18 -5.58
CA GLY A 91 -7.48 -15.04 -6.66
C GLY A 91 -8.48 -16.06 -7.23
N LEU A 92 -9.64 -16.24 -6.62
CA LEU A 92 -10.56 -17.34 -6.91
C LEU A 92 -11.88 -16.91 -7.54
N CYS A 93 -12.37 -15.69 -7.31
CA CYS A 93 -13.62 -15.20 -7.88
C CYS A 93 -13.50 -14.93 -9.38
N ASP A 94 -14.62 -14.80 -10.08
CA ASP A 94 -14.65 -14.59 -11.53
C ASP A 94 -13.88 -13.34 -11.96
N ALA A 95 -13.92 -12.27 -11.20
CA ALA A 95 -13.16 -11.07 -11.47
C ALA A 95 -11.64 -11.35 -11.43
N CYS A 96 -11.16 -12.03 -10.39
CA CYS A 96 -9.74 -12.39 -10.26
C CYS A 96 -9.31 -13.34 -11.38
N ARG A 97 -10.09 -14.36 -11.68
CA ARG A 97 -9.81 -15.34 -12.75
C ARG A 97 -9.87 -14.74 -14.16
N SER A 98 -10.60 -13.64 -14.32
CA SER A 98 -10.66 -12.85 -15.56
C SER A 98 -9.62 -11.72 -15.62
N ASN A 99 -8.57 -11.79 -14.80
CA ASN A 99 -7.51 -10.78 -14.70
C ASN A 99 -8.03 -9.36 -14.42
N ARG A 100 -9.05 -9.26 -13.57
CA ARG A 100 -9.64 -8.00 -13.08
C ARG A 100 -9.70 -8.01 -11.55
N PRO A 101 -8.55 -8.17 -10.87
CA PRO A 101 -8.50 -8.31 -9.42
C PRO A 101 -9.06 -7.09 -8.66
N GLU A 102 -9.04 -5.91 -9.28
CA GLU A 102 -9.62 -4.68 -8.72
C GLU A 102 -11.14 -4.77 -8.46
N TYR A 103 -11.83 -5.71 -9.09
CA TYR A 103 -13.25 -6.02 -8.87
C TYR A 103 -13.45 -7.27 -8.01
N CYS A 104 -12.45 -7.68 -7.26
CA CYS A 104 -12.57 -8.85 -6.39
C CYS A 104 -13.76 -8.71 -5.42
N THR A 105 -14.62 -9.72 -5.42
CA THR A 105 -15.81 -9.74 -4.55
C THR A 105 -15.53 -10.25 -3.15
N ASN A 106 -14.36 -10.83 -2.91
CA ASN A 106 -13.97 -11.40 -1.62
C ASN A 106 -12.46 -11.20 -1.37
N PRO A 107 -11.99 -9.96 -1.23
CA PRO A 107 -10.58 -9.72 -0.90
C PRO A 107 -10.26 -10.31 0.48
N SER A 108 -9.10 -10.92 0.63
CA SER A 108 -8.67 -11.63 1.85
C SER A 108 -8.36 -10.69 3.01
N SER A 109 -8.01 -9.45 2.73
CA SER A 109 -7.88 -8.41 3.73
C SER A 109 -8.45 -7.10 3.18
N GLY A 110 -8.89 -6.25 4.08
CA GLY A 110 -8.95 -4.83 3.81
C GLY A 110 -7.53 -4.31 3.53
N TYR A 111 -7.33 -3.04 3.69
CA TYR A 111 -5.99 -2.46 3.51
C TYR A 111 -5.01 -2.99 4.56
N ALA A 112 -3.78 -3.28 4.13
CA ALA A 112 -2.70 -3.61 5.05
C ALA A 112 -2.45 -2.44 6.02
N ASP A 113 -2.10 -2.79 7.26
CA ASP A 113 -1.77 -1.84 8.31
C ASP A 113 -0.30 -1.41 8.17
N LEU A 114 -0.01 -0.45 7.32
CA LEU A 114 1.36 -0.04 7.01
C LEU A 114 1.93 1.03 7.96
N MET A 115 1.10 1.64 8.82
CA MET A 115 1.57 2.56 9.86
C MET A 115 2.00 1.82 11.12
N THR A 116 2.83 0.79 10.95
CA THR A 116 3.40 -0.07 11.98
C THR A 116 4.90 -0.23 11.79
N GLU A 117 5.65 -0.60 12.83
CA GLU A 117 7.09 -0.79 12.70
C GLU A 117 7.44 -2.11 11.97
N TYR A 118 6.65 -3.17 12.17
CA TYR A 118 6.82 -4.48 11.51
C TYR A 118 5.47 -5.11 11.19
N LEU A 119 5.43 -5.85 10.10
CA LEU A 119 4.29 -6.70 9.76
C LEU A 119 4.75 -7.95 9.00
N ASN A 120 3.96 -9.02 9.10
CA ASN A 120 4.03 -10.14 8.18
C ASN A 120 2.98 -9.94 7.09
N ILE A 121 3.35 -10.21 5.85
CA ILE A 121 2.50 -9.96 4.68
C ILE A 121 2.81 -10.98 3.58
N ARG A 122 1.83 -11.29 2.77
CA ARG A 122 1.97 -12.21 1.63
C ARG A 122 3.00 -11.71 0.62
N GLN A 123 3.88 -12.60 0.13
CA GLN A 123 4.91 -12.23 -0.85
C GLN A 123 4.35 -11.60 -2.13
N GLN A 124 3.11 -11.94 -2.53
CA GLN A 124 2.45 -11.39 -3.71
C GLN A 124 2.14 -9.88 -3.59
N GLN A 125 2.09 -9.38 -2.37
CA GLN A 125 1.86 -7.96 -2.09
C GLN A 125 3.17 -7.16 -2.00
N VAL A 126 4.33 -7.81 -2.10
CA VAL A 126 5.63 -7.21 -1.83
C VAL A 126 6.47 -7.14 -3.10
N PHE A 127 6.93 -5.95 -3.47
CA PHE A 127 7.66 -5.68 -4.71
C PHE A 127 9.00 -5.05 -4.39
N ARG A 128 10.09 -5.62 -4.94
CA ARG A 128 11.43 -5.04 -4.77
C ARG A 128 11.53 -3.68 -5.45
N LEU A 129 12.15 -2.74 -4.76
CA LEU A 129 12.48 -1.43 -5.31
C LEU A 129 13.79 -1.52 -6.09
N PRO A 130 13.87 -0.89 -7.26
CA PRO A 130 15.15 -0.66 -7.94
C PRO A 130 16.12 0.10 -7.03
N GLU A 131 17.43 -0.09 -7.24
CA GLU A 131 18.46 0.54 -6.40
C GLU A 131 18.38 2.07 -6.39
N GLN A 132 17.97 2.67 -7.51
CA GLN A 132 17.84 4.12 -7.68
C GLN A 132 16.66 4.72 -6.90
N VAL A 133 15.67 3.90 -6.50
CA VAL A 133 14.47 4.36 -5.80
C VAL A 133 14.71 4.33 -4.31
N SER A 134 14.69 5.47 -3.64
CA SER A 134 14.81 5.51 -2.18
C SER A 134 13.57 4.87 -1.50
N LEU A 135 13.72 4.39 -0.26
CA LEU A 135 12.57 3.90 0.51
C LEU A 135 11.49 5.00 0.69
N ARG A 136 11.91 6.25 0.85
CA ARG A 136 10.97 7.37 0.91
C ARG A 136 10.16 7.52 -0.38
N ALA A 137 10.79 7.42 -1.55
CA ALA A 137 10.08 7.42 -2.83
C ALA A 137 9.25 6.14 -3.02
N GLY A 138 9.73 5.01 -2.51
CA GLY A 138 9.04 3.73 -2.53
C GLY A 138 7.68 3.74 -1.82
N SER A 139 7.49 4.57 -0.78
CA SER A 139 6.18 4.70 -0.14
C SER A 139 5.12 5.40 -1.02
N LEU A 140 5.53 6.05 -2.11
CA LEU A 140 4.63 6.70 -3.06
C LEU A 140 4.29 5.82 -4.28
N ILE A 141 4.73 4.57 -4.32
CA ILE A 141 4.45 3.66 -5.47
C ILE A 141 2.95 3.37 -5.56
N GLU A 142 2.26 3.20 -4.44
CA GLU A 142 0.81 2.96 -4.44
C GLU A 142 0.05 4.14 -5.11
N PRO A 143 0.18 5.40 -4.68
CA PRO A 143 -0.50 6.50 -5.37
C PRO A 143 0.02 6.72 -6.80
N LEU A 144 1.28 6.38 -7.11
CA LEU A 144 1.79 6.39 -8.48
C LEU A 144 1.05 5.38 -9.37
N MET A 145 0.80 4.17 -8.89
CA MET A 145 0.02 3.17 -9.64
C MET A 145 -1.39 3.68 -9.95
N MET A 146 -2.06 4.32 -8.98
CA MET A 146 -3.37 4.93 -9.17
C MET A 146 -3.34 6.04 -10.24
N ALA A 147 -2.32 6.89 -10.20
CA ALA A 147 -2.13 7.95 -11.19
C ALA A 147 -1.85 7.38 -12.59
N MET A 148 -0.99 6.36 -12.71
CA MET A 148 -0.71 5.66 -13.98
C MET A 148 -1.99 5.03 -14.55
N HIS A 149 -2.81 4.40 -13.71
CA HIS A 149 -4.09 3.84 -14.13
C HIS A 149 -5.02 4.94 -14.68
N ALA A 150 -5.14 6.06 -14.00
CA ALA A 150 -5.96 7.19 -14.44
C ALA A 150 -5.50 7.75 -15.80
N VAL A 151 -4.19 7.94 -15.97
CA VAL A 151 -3.58 8.40 -17.24
C VAL A 151 -3.83 7.38 -18.35
N GLY A 152 -3.65 6.09 -18.07
CA GLY A 152 -3.94 5.01 -19.03
C GLY A 152 -5.41 4.99 -19.47
N LYS A 153 -6.35 5.19 -18.53
CA LYS A 153 -7.79 5.28 -18.85
C LYS A 153 -8.13 6.51 -19.69
N ALA A 154 -7.42 7.61 -19.52
CA ALA A 154 -7.62 8.83 -20.30
C ALA A 154 -7.21 8.69 -21.78
N ARG A 155 -6.50 7.63 -22.16
CA ARG A 155 -6.05 7.34 -23.54
C ARG A 155 -5.41 8.57 -24.20
N LEU A 156 -4.52 9.22 -23.48
CA LEU A 156 -3.81 10.39 -23.96
C LEU A 156 -2.85 9.99 -25.08
N GLY A 157 -2.88 10.74 -26.17
CA GLY A 157 -1.95 10.58 -27.30
C GLY A 157 -1.19 11.87 -27.55
N TYR A 158 -0.18 11.80 -28.44
CA TYR A 158 0.61 12.96 -28.84
C TYR A 158 -0.27 14.11 -29.34
N GLY A 159 0.04 15.34 -28.95
CA GLY A 159 -0.68 16.56 -29.37
C GLY A 159 -2.00 16.79 -28.63
N LYS A 160 -2.39 15.95 -27.68
CA LYS A 160 -3.59 16.18 -26.87
C LYS A 160 -3.35 17.28 -25.83
N ARG A 161 -4.32 18.16 -25.67
CA ARG A 161 -4.34 19.15 -24.60
C ARG A 161 -5.09 18.58 -23.40
N VAL A 162 -4.49 18.67 -22.21
CA VAL A 162 -5.04 18.13 -20.97
C VAL A 162 -5.29 19.27 -19.99
N ILE A 163 -6.46 19.28 -19.37
CA ILE A 163 -6.77 20.13 -18.24
C ILE A 163 -6.81 19.25 -17.00
N LEU A 164 -5.97 19.54 -16.02
CA LEU A 164 -5.92 18.84 -14.73
C LEU A 164 -6.55 19.72 -13.65
N LEU A 165 -7.67 19.27 -13.09
CA LEU A 165 -8.33 19.96 -12.00
C LEU A 165 -7.88 19.36 -10.66
N GLY A 166 -7.18 20.18 -9.86
CA GLY A 166 -6.62 19.79 -8.56
C GLY A 166 -5.11 19.64 -8.55
N CYS A 167 -4.44 20.34 -7.63
CA CYS A 167 -2.98 20.37 -7.46
C CYS A 167 -2.52 19.66 -6.18
N GLY A 168 -3.31 18.73 -5.64
CA GLY A 168 -2.93 17.86 -4.52
C GLY A 168 -1.91 16.80 -4.96
N ALA A 169 -1.59 15.86 -4.05
CA ALA A 169 -0.60 14.81 -4.30
C ALA A 169 -0.85 14.07 -5.62
N MET A 170 -2.07 13.57 -5.84
CA MET A 170 -2.46 12.87 -7.07
C MET A 170 -2.32 13.75 -8.32
N GLY A 171 -2.77 15.01 -8.24
CA GLY A 171 -2.65 15.95 -9.37
C GLY A 171 -1.20 16.21 -9.75
N GLN A 172 -0.31 16.35 -8.80
CA GLN A 172 1.13 16.53 -9.05
C GLN A 172 1.78 15.30 -9.67
N ILE A 173 1.41 14.10 -9.24
CA ILE A 173 1.91 12.84 -9.82
C ILE A 173 1.39 12.72 -11.27
N ILE A 174 0.10 12.92 -11.50
CA ILE A 174 -0.49 12.88 -12.85
C ILE A 174 0.16 13.92 -13.77
N LEU A 175 0.38 15.13 -13.29
CA LEU A 175 1.05 16.19 -14.08
C LEU A 175 2.45 15.76 -14.55
N LYS A 176 3.19 15.01 -13.71
CA LYS A 176 4.51 14.48 -14.09
C LYS A 176 4.43 13.35 -15.12
N LEU A 177 3.34 12.58 -15.11
CA LEU A 177 3.13 11.46 -16.05
C LEU A 177 2.65 11.92 -17.43
N VAL A 178 2.00 13.09 -17.54
CA VAL A 178 1.43 13.60 -18.81
C VAL A 178 2.30 14.65 -19.49
N ARG A 179 3.43 15.00 -18.90
CA ARG A 179 4.48 15.86 -19.50
C ARG A 179 5.46 15.05 -20.32
#